data_ff804ac542824201d98b0ab81bcfff84
#
_entry.id   ff804ac542824201d98b0ab81bcfff84
#
_cell.length_a   1.000
_cell.length_b   1.000
_cell.length_c   1.000
_cell.angle_alpha   90.00
_cell.angle_beta   90.00
_cell.angle_gamma   90.00
#
_symmetry.space_group_name_H-M   'P 1'
#
loop_
_entity.id
_entity.type
_entity.pdbx_description
1 polymer ?
#
loop_
_entity_poly.entity_id
_entity_poly.type
_entity_poly.pdbx_seq_one_letter_code
_entity_poly.pdbx_strand_id
1 'polypeptide(L)'
;MEQRNNLVLQGTETFSRGALDNVALESGALVLDSSAGRYLPYGSYTTPEFAMPAFCNLNVSWNASAPHNTMVEVRCRVYAGNTWTGWMSFGKWAPDYPRCSINAQSEDGMIFLLGDTVTVATPGGGTGIQLQVNLSTNDDKSTPAVRLLAAAVRPLTWEKHEGRPLNRRLYLPEYCLSAHDPSFGREMDLPLVMAALMNRWGEDILPEEVAYAMEDNATRSTGNAAF
;
A
#
# COMPACT_ATOMS: atom_id res chain seq x y z
N MET A 1 24.79 -12.03 2.83
CA MET A 1 23.67 -11.45 2.05
C MET A 1 23.09 -10.33 2.89
N GLU A 2 23.16 -9.10 2.44
CA GLU A 2 22.66 -7.95 3.19
C GLU A 2 21.14 -8.11 3.35
N GLN A 3 20.66 -8.19 4.58
CA GLN A 3 19.24 -8.32 4.87
C GLN A 3 18.56 -6.97 4.55
N ARG A 4 17.68 -6.97 3.59
CA ARG A 4 16.94 -5.76 3.19
C ARG A 4 15.73 -5.59 4.11
N ASN A 5 15.53 -4.37 4.58
CA ASN A 5 14.35 -3.99 5.40
C ASN A 5 13.10 -3.72 4.54
N ASN A 6 13.21 -3.81 3.22
CA ASN A 6 12.15 -3.51 2.28
C ASN A 6 12.11 -4.54 1.16
N LEU A 7 10.91 -4.78 0.69
CA LEU A 7 10.55 -5.63 -0.44
C LEU A 7 9.73 -4.79 -1.41
N VAL A 8 10.04 -4.89 -2.71
CA VAL A 8 9.22 -4.31 -3.79
C VAL A 8 8.99 -5.37 -4.84
N LEU A 9 7.73 -5.63 -5.16
CA LEU A 9 7.29 -6.54 -6.20
C LEU A 9 6.59 -5.72 -7.28
N GLN A 10 7.13 -5.75 -8.49
CA GLN A 10 6.61 -5.01 -9.63
C GLN A 10 6.92 -5.74 -10.92
N GLY A 11 5.94 -5.78 -11.81
CA GLY A 11 6.08 -6.39 -13.13
C GLY A 11 6.01 -7.92 -13.14
N THR A 12 5.92 -8.47 -14.34
CA THR A 12 5.68 -9.90 -14.58
C THR A 12 6.71 -10.80 -13.92
N GLU A 13 8.00 -10.43 -13.97
CA GLU A 13 9.07 -11.28 -13.43
C GLU A 13 8.94 -11.52 -11.91
N THR A 14 8.56 -10.50 -11.16
CA THR A 14 8.43 -10.63 -9.71
C THR A 14 7.12 -11.29 -9.31
N PHE A 15 6.02 -10.93 -9.97
CA PHE A 15 4.71 -11.51 -9.68
C PHE A 15 4.60 -12.98 -10.09
N SER A 16 5.25 -13.42 -11.17
CA SER A 16 5.23 -14.83 -11.59
C SER A 16 5.83 -15.82 -10.58
N ARG A 17 6.52 -15.32 -9.56
CA ARG A 17 7.10 -16.15 -8.49
C ARG A 17 6.08 -16.56 -7.42
N GLY A 18 4.92 -15.92 -7.37
CA GLY A 18 3.85 -16.24 -6.44
C GLY A 18 2.82 -17.20 -7.02
N ALA A 19 1.86 -17.58 -6.20
CA ALA A 19 0.73 -18.41 -6.59
C ALA A 19 -0.41 -17.56 -7.14
N LEU A 20 -0.86 -17.87 -8.34
CA LEU A 20 -1.98 -17.23 -9.03
C LEU A 20 -3.17 -18.20 -8.97
N ASP A 21 -4.30 -17.75 -8.47
CA ASP A 21 -5.57 -18.47 -8.46
C ASP A 21 -6.65 -17.56 -9.06
N ASN A 22 -7.12 -17.89 -10.26
CA ASN A 22 -8.02 -17.05 -11.06
C ASN A 22 -7.49 -15.61 -11.30
N VAL A 23 -6.18 -15.46 -11.33
CA VAL A 23 -5.48 -14.21 -11.58
C VAL A 23 -4.51 -14.41 -12.74
N ALA A 24 -4.49 -13.48 -13.66
CA ALA A 24 -3.55 -13.42 -14.78
C ALA A 24 -2.56 -12.26 -14.62
N LEU A 25 -1.46 -12.32 -15.37
CA LEU A 25 -0.47 -11.25 -15.49
C LEU A 25 -0.63 -10.57 -16.84
N GLU A 26 -1.14 -9.34 -16.83
CA GLU A 26 -1.33 -8.55 -18.03
C GLU A 26 -0.56 -7.22 -17.93
N SER A 27 0.30 -6.94 -18.89
CA SER A 27 1.11 -5.71 -18.93
C SER A 27 1.85 -5.41 -17.61
N GLY A 28 2.31 -6.48 -16.93
CA GLY A 28 3.03 -6.36 -15.65
C GLY A 28 2.14 -6.13 -14.42
N ALA A 29 0.83 -6.21 -14.55
CA ALA A 29 -0.13 -6.10 -13.46
C ALA A 29 -0.80 -7.44 -13.17
N LEU A 30 -1.23 -7.63 -11.91
CA LEU A 30 -2.15 -8.68 -11.50
C LEU A 30 -3.57 -8.24 -11.85
N VAL A 31 -4.29 -9.04 -12.63
CA VAL A 31 -5.69 -8.83 -13.00
C VAL A 31 -6.48 -10.13 -12.80
N LEU A 32 -7.80 -10.06 -12.74
CA LEU A 32 -8.61 -11.26 -12.77
C LEU A 32 -8.38 -12.02 -14.08
N ASP A 33 -8.30 -13.34 -14.00
CA ASP A 33 -8.27 -14.19 -15.18
C ASP A 33 -9.63 -14.14 -15.92
N SER A 34 -9.61 -14.46 -17.19
CA SER A 34 -10.80 -14.40 -18.04
C SER A 34 -11.05 -15.69 -18.79
N SER A 35 -12.32 -16.02 -18.98
CA SER A 35 -12.77 -17.12 -19.81
C SER A 35 -13.79 -16.62 -20.83
N ALA A 36 -13.60 -16.95 -22.11
CA ALA A 36 -14.45 -16.50 -23.20
C ALA A 36 -14.66 -14.97 -23.24
N GLY A 37 -13.64 -14.18 -22.90
CA GLY A 37 -13.69 -12.71 -22.90
C GLY A 37 -14.45 -12.10 -21.72
N ARG A 38 -14.68 -12.87 -20.66
CA ARG A 38 -15.33 -12.42 -19.42
C ARG A 38 -14.42 -12.69 -18.24
N TYR A 39 -14.24 -11.69 -17.38
CA TYR A 39 -13.44 -11.82 -16.16
C TYR A 39 -14.13 -12.72 -15.15
N LEU A 40 -13.33 -13.53 -14.46
CA LEU A 40 -13.82 -14.34 -13.34
C LEU A 40 -14.20 -13.44 -12.16
N PRO A 41 -15.23 -13.78 -11.37
CA PRO A 41 -15.75 -12.88 -10.34
C PRO A 41 -14.79 -12.69 -9.16
N TYR A 42 -13.86 -13.60 -8.97
CA TYR A 42 -12.91 -13.59 -7.86
C TYR A 42 -11.60 -14.27 -8.24
N GLY A 43 -10.50 -13.73 -7.76
CA GLY A 43 -9.18 -14.34 -7.86
C GLY A 43 -8.27 -13.89 -6.73
N SER A 44 -7.21 -14.66 -6.48
CA SER A 44 -6.21 -14.31 -5.48
C SER A 44 -4.80 -14.53 -5.98
N TYR A 45 -3.90 -13.68 -5.53
CA TYR A 45 -2.47 -13.80 -5.70
C TYR A 45 -1.81 -13.89 -4.33
N THR A 46 -0.96 -14.88 -4.13
CA THR A 46 -0.19 -15.04 -2.89
C THR A 46 1.30 -15.03 -3.22
N THR A 47 2.04 -14.13 -2.58
CA THR A 47 3.49 -14.03 -2.78
C THR A 47 4.21 -15.27 -2.26
N PRO A 48 5.46 -15.53 -2.67
CA PRO A 48 6.34 -16.39 -1.89
C PRO A 48 6.51 -15.87 -0.46
N GLU A 49 6.98 -16.73 0.42
CA GLU A 49 7.40 -16.35 1.76
C GLU A 49 8.75 -15.62 1.70
N PHE A 50 8.84 -14.49 2.36
CA PHE A 50 10.07 -13.68 2.41
C PHE A 50 10.64 -13.67 3.81
N ALA A 51 11.87 -14.14 3.95
CA ALA A 51 12.62 -13.96 5.19
C ALA A 51 13.03 -12.49 5.34
N MET A 52 12.81 -11.93 6.52
CA MET A 52 13.14 -10.55 6.88
C MET A 52 14.06 -10.53 8.12
N PRO A 53 14.85 -9.46 8.32
CA PRO A 53 15.50 -9.25 9.61
C PRO A 53 14.41 -9.19 10.69
N ALA A 54 14.75 -9.61 11.94
CA ALA A 54 13.78 -9.54 13.03
C ALA A 54 13.22 -8.11 13.18
N PHE A 55 11.89 -7.96 13.17
CA PHE A 55 11.22 -6.67 13.10
C PHE A 55 10.05 -6.57 14.08
N CYS A 56 9.73 -5.34 14.49
CA CYS A 56 8.58 -5.03 15.35
C CYS A 56 7.40 -4.41 14.60
N ASN A 57 7.65 -3.73 13.47
CA ASN A 57 6.56 -3.15 12.66
C ASN A 57 6.74 -3.52 11.19
N LEU A 58 5.60 -3.63 10.50
CA LEU A 58 5.51 -3.84 9.06
C LEU A 58 4.51 -2.84 8.49
N ASN A 59 4.92 -2.13 7.45
CA ASN A 59 4.05 -1.33 6.59
C ASN A 59 3.99 -1.96 5.21
N VAL A 60 2.78 -2.06 4.67
CA VAL A 60 2.54 -2.59 3.33
C VAL A 60 1.92 -1.49 2.48
N SER A 61 2.34 -1.37 1.24
CA SER A 61 1.77 -0.45 0.27
C SER A 61 1.56 -1.13 -1.08
N TRP A 62 0.65 -0.60 -1.86
CA TRP A 62 0.34 -1.11 -3.19
C TRP A 62 -0.07 -0.01 -4.14
N ASN A 63 0.15 -0.23 -5.44
CA ASN A 63 -0.41 0.58 -6.49
C ASN A 63 -1.44 -0.25 -7.24
N ALA A 64 -2.68 0.19 -7.21
CA ALA A 64 -3.79 -0.50 -7.84
C ALA A 64 -4.76 0.47 -8.51
N SER A 65 -5.50 -0.05 -9.47
CA SER A 65 -6.70 0.58 -10.01
C SER A 65 -7.89 -0.34 -9.80
N ALA A 66 -8.99 0.21 -9.32
CA ALA A 66 -10.25 -0.49 -9.13
C ALA A 66 -11.34 0.30 -9.86
N PRO A 67 -11.72 -0.08 -11.09
CA PRO A 67 -12.89 0.47 -11.76
C PRO A 67 -14.18 0.21 -10.97
N HIS A 68 -15.26 0.91 -11.30
CA HIS A 68 -16.57 0.64 -10.72
C HIS A 68 -16.91 -0.86 -10.75
N ASN A 69 -17.61 -1.34 -9.75
CA ASN A 69 -17.97 -2.74 -9.53
C ASN A 69 -16.79 -3.70 -9.27
N THR A 70 -15.57 -3.18 -9.07
CA THR A 70 -14.41 -4.00 -8.75
C THR A 70 -13.85 -3.65 -7.38
N MET A 71 -13.05 -4.56 -6.82
CA MET A 71 -12.48 -4.40 -5.49
C MET A 71 -11.10 -5.07 -5.42
N VAL A 72 -10.21 -4.42 -4.69
CA VAL A 72 -8.91 -4.95 -4.27
C VAL A 72 -8.88 -5.04 -2.75
N GLU A 73 -8.41 -6.16 -2.22
CA GLU A 73 -8.08 -6.33 -0.82
C GLU A 73 -6.64 -6.82 -0.71
N VAL A 74 -5.81 -6.13 0.05
CA VAL A 74 -4.45 -6.58 0.36
C VAL A 74 -4.41 -7.10 1.78
N ARG A 75 -3.74 -8.23 1.98
CA ARG A 75 -3.59 -8.92 3.26
C ARG A 75 -2.13 -9.27 3.48
N CYS A 76 -1.74 -9.38 4.74
CA CYS A 76 -0.44 -9.90 5.12
C CYS A 76 -0.56 -10.97 6.20
N ARG A 77 0.47 -11.78 6.32
CA ARG A 77 0.74 -12.59 7.50
C ARG A 77 2.22 -12.52 7.85
N VAL A 78 2.53 -12.74 9.09
CA VAL A 78 3.88 -12.62 9.66
C VAL A 78 4.32 -13.96 10.24
N TYR A 79 5.55 -14.34 10.01
CA TYR A 79 6.15 -15.46 10.72
C TYR A 79 6.78 -14.95 12.01
N ALA A 80 6.20 -15.33 13.15
CA ALA A 80 6.62 -14.92 14.48
C ALA A 80 6.38 -16.06 15.49
N GLY A 81 7.18 -16.18 16.55
CA GLY A 81 7.02 -17.25 17.53
C GLY A 81 7.05 -18.67 16.93
N ASN A 82 7.84 -18.88 15.88
CA ASN A 82 7.97 -20.14 15.12
C ASN A 82 6.69 -20.61 14.39
N THR A 83 5.75 -19.71 14.11
CA THR A 83 4.55 -20.03 13.36
C THR A 83 4.13 -18.85 12.47
N TRP A 84 3.29 -19.10 11.46
CA TRP A 84 2.63 -18.07 10.71
C TRP A 84 1.37 -17.61 11.45
N THR A 85 1.19 -16.29 11.56
CA THR A 85 -0.07 -15.71 12.04
C THR A 85 -1.20 -15.96 11.03
N GLY A 86 -2.44 -15.76 11.47
CA GLY A 86 -3.57 -15.60 10.55
C GLY A 86 -3.37 -14.44 9.60
N TRP A 87 -4.12 -14.44 8.48
CA TRP A 87 -4.12 -13.33 7.52
C TRP A 87 -4.78 -12.08 8.11
N MET A 88 -4.06 -10.97 8.04
CA MET A 88 -4.53 -9.64 8.42
C MET A 88 -4.87 -8.83 7.17
N SER A 89 -6.09 -8.33 7.07
CA SER A 89 -6.54 -7.47 5.97
C SER A 89 -6.24 -6.01 6.26
N PHE A 90 -5.82 -5.26 5.25
CA PHE A 90 -5.71 -3.79 5.28
C PHE A 90 -7.02 -3.09 4.86
N GLY A 91 -8.10 -3.85 4.74
CA GLY A 91 -9.39 -3.35 4.27
C GLY A 91 -9.60 -3.54 2.77
N LYS A 92 -10.77 -3.14 2.33
CA LYS A 92 -11.20 -3.27 0.95
C LYS A 92 -11.03 -1.93 0.25
N TRP A 93 -10.44 -1.95 -0.91
CA TRP A 93 -10.29 -0.79 -1.77
C TRP A 93 -11.18 -0.94 -3.01
N ALA A 94 -12.21 -0.10 -3.08
CA ALA A 94 -13.13 -0.01 -4.20
C ALA A 94 -13.60 1.44 -4.35
N PRO A 95 -13.96 1.91 -5.56
CA PRO A 95 -14.40 3.28 -5.77
C PRO A 95 -15.74 3.59 -5.09
N ASP A 96 -16.53 2.55 -4.81
CA ASP A 96 -17.89 2.67 -4.26
C ASP A 96 -17.93 2.51 -2.72
N TYR A 97 -16.77 2.34 -2.08
CA TYR A 97 -16.66 2.19 -0.63
C TYR A 97 -15.70 3.21 -0.03
N PRO A 98 -16.03 3.76 1.14
CA PRO A 98 -15.09 4.63 1.85
C PRO A 98 -13.78 3.89 2.14
N ARG A 99 -12.68 4.51 1.78
CA ARG A 99 -11.35 4.05 2.15
C ARG A 99 -11.02 4.66 3.50
N CYS A 100 -10.65 3.83 4.43
CA CYS A 100 -10.20 4.29 5.74
C CYS A 100 -9.22 3.29 6.33
N SER A 101 -8.33 3.80 7.15
CA SER A 101 -7.48 2.97 7.99
C SER A 101 -8.34 2.13 8.93
N ILE A 102 -7.98 0.87 9.10
CA ILE A 102 -8.68 -0.04 10.00
C ILE A 102 -7.78 -0.42 11.17
N ASN A 103 -8.43 -0.73 12.29
CA ASN A 103 -7.76 -1.33 13.44
C ASN A 103 -8.23 -2.78 13.55
N ALA A 104 -7.30 -3.69 13.63
CA ALA A 104 -7.58 -5.12 13.73
C ALA A 104 -6.53 -5.84 14.57
N GLN A 105 -6.86 -7.04 15.01
CA GLN A 105 -5.96 -7.95 15.70
C GLN A 105 -6.08 -9.34 15.07
N SER A 106 -4.97 -10.05 14.93
CA SER A 106 -5.02 -11.45 14.54
C SER A 106 -5.69 -12.30 15.60
N GLU A 107 -6.34 -13.40 15.22
CA GLU A 107 -7.04 -14.30 16.14
C GLU A 107 -6.10 -14.88 17.22
N ASP A 108 -4.84 -15.07 16.88
CA ASP A 108 -3.78 -15.55 17.78
C ASP A 108 -3.21 -14.44 18.69
N GLY A 109 -3.60 -13.18 18.49
CA GLY A 109 -3.11 -12.03 19.26
C GLY A 109 -1.64 -11.67 19.01
N MET A 110 -1.01 -12.24 17.99
CA MET A 110 0.41 -12.07 17.71
C MET A 110 0.73 -10.79 16.92
N ILE A 111 -0.22 -10.29 16.15
CA ILE A 111 -0.08 -9.04 15.38
C ILE A 111 -1.31 -8.15 15.53
N PHE A 112 -1.06 -6.86 15.52
CA PHE A 112 -2.08 -5.80 15.58
C PHE A 112 -1.90 -4.86 14.41
N LEU A 113 -2.99 -4.54 13.73
CA LEU A 113 -3.03 -3.46 12.73
C LEU A 113 -3.62 -2.22 13.40
N LEU A 114 -2.84 -1.16 13.46
CA LEU A 114 -3.25 0.15 13.96
C LEU A 114 -3.03 1.17 12.84
N GLY A 115 -4.12 1.66 12.28
CA GLY A 115 -4.04 2.42 11.03
C GLY A 115 -3.43 1.54 9.94
N ASP A 116 -2.28 1.95 9.42
CA ASP A 116 -1.59 1.27 8.31
C ASP A 116 -0.34 0.49 8.75
N THR A 117 -0.14 0.36 10.07
CA THR A 117 1.06 -0.27 10.63
C THR A 117 0.69 -1.55 11.36
N VAL A 118 1.22 -2.67 10.89
CA VAL A 118 1.18 -3.94 11.61
C VAL A 118 2.28 -3.94 12.67
N THR A 119 1.88 -4.15 13.91
CA THR A 119 2.79 -4.30 15.06
C THR A 119 2.84 -5.76 15.49
N VAL A 120 4.04 -6.29 15.65
CA VAL A 120 4.27 -7.66 16.13
C VAL A 120 4.41 -7.64 17.65
N ALA A 121 3.51 -8.33 18.35
CA ALA A 121 3.50 -8.40 19.81
C ALA A 121 4.41 -9.48 20.38
N THR A 122 4.86 -10.42 19.57
CA THR A 122 5.69 -11.54 20.00
C THR A 122 7.09 -11.06 20.41
N PRO A 123 7.61 -11.44 21.58
CA PRO A 123 8.99 -11.21 21.94
C PRO A 123 9.93 -11.81 20.86
N GLY A 124 10.89 -11.05 20.38
CA GLY A 124 11.73 -11.43 19.24
C GLY A 124 11.19 -11.00 17.87
N GLY A 125 9.98 -10.45 17.82
CA GLY A 125 9.41 -9.88 16.62
C GLY A 125 9.02 -10.88 15.53
N GLY A 126 8.76 -10.35 14.33
CA GLY A 126 8.57 -11.14 13.12
C GLY A 126 9.88 -11.38 12.37
N THR A 127 9.99 -12.49 11.68
CA THR A 127 11.18 -12.85 10.88
C THR A 127 10.84 -13.25 9.45
N GLY A 128 9.57 -13.26 9.09
CA GLY A 128 9.08 -13.54 7.75
C GLY A 128 7.79 -12.81 7.46
N ILE A 129 7.55 -12.53 6.19
CA ILE A 129 6.31 -11.92 5.69
C ILE A 129 5.81 -12.66 4.48
N GLN A 130 4.50 -12.66 4.30
CA GLN A 130 3.83 -13.07 3.08
C GLN A 130 2.66 -12.15 2.83
N LEU A 131 2.45 -11.76 1.58
CA LEU A 131 1.36 -10.88 1.15
C LEU A 131 0.38 -11.66 0.29
N GLN A 132 -0.88 -11.27 0.35
CA GLN A 132 -1.94 -11.79 -0.49
C GLN A 132 -2.75 -10.62 -1.04
N VAL A 133 -3.11 -10.72 -2.31
CA VAL A 133 -4.03 -9.80 -2.99
C VAL A 133 -5.27 -10.59 -3.39
N ASN A 134 -6.42 -10.11 -2.98
CA ASN A 134 -7.71 -10.60 -3.44
C ASN A 134 -8.30 -9.58 -4.41
N LEU A 135 -8.71 -10.05 -5.57
CA LEU A 135 -9.35 -9.27 -6.61
C LEU A 135 -10.78 -9.76 -6.79
N SER A 136 -11.73 -8.86 -6.95
CA SER A 136 -13.11 -9.25 -7.27
C SER A 136 -13.78 -8.25 -8.20
N THR A 137 -14.77 -8.75 -8.93
CA THR A 137 -15.66 -7.95 -9.79
C THR A 137 -17.10 -8.46 -9.72
N ASN A 138 -18.02 -7.51 -9.76
CA ASN A 138 -19.45 -7.78 -9.99
C ASN A 138 -19.85 -7.56 -11.46
N ASP A 139 -18.88 -7.17 -12.30
CA ASP A 139 -19.06 -6.91 -13.72
C ASP A 139 -18.03 -7.73 -14.51
N ASP A 140 -18.48 -8.71 -15.28
CA ASP A 140 -17.61 -9.61 -16.04
C ASP A 140 -16.80 -8.94 -17.17
N LYS A 141 -16.99 -7.62 -17.37
CA LYS A 141 -16.26 -6.80 -18.34
C LYS A 141 -15.18 -5.93 -17.75
N SER A 142 -15.12 -5.82 -16.41
CA SER A 142 -14.20 -4.97 -15.70
C SER A 142 -13.33 -5.79 -14.73
N THR A 143 -12.05 -5.47 -14.64
CA THR A 143 -11.12 -6.07 -13.68
C THR A 143 -10.37 -5.01 -12.91
N PRO A 144 -10.11 -5.22 -11.62
CA PRO A 144 -9.13 -4.42 -10.91
C PRO A 144 -7.72 -4.83 -11.35
N ALA A 145 -6.74 -3.96 -11.17
CA ALA A 145 -5.36 -4.24 -11.52
C ALA A 145 -4.41 -3.79 -10.40
N VAL A 146 -3.46 -4.64 -10.01
CA VAL A 146 -2.41 -4.31 -9.06
C VAL A 146 -1.06 -4.34 -9.76
N ARG A 147 -0.33 -3.21 -9.73
CA ARG A 147 0.92 -3.01 -10.45
C ARG A 147 2.16 -3.07 -9.56
N LEU A 148 1.98 -2.83 -8.26
CA LEU A 148 3.06 -2.84 -7.29
C LEU A 148 2.53 -3.33 -5.95
N LEU A 149 3.34 -4.15 -5.28
CA LEU A 149 3.25 -4.46 -3.86
C LEU A 149 4.58 -4.13 -3.22
N ALA A 150 4.57 -3.43 -2.11
CA ALA A 150 5.78 -3.16 -1.35
C ALA A 150 5.54 -3.42 0.14
N ALA A 151 6.60 -3.79 0.83
CA ALA A 151 6.60 -3.97 2.26
C ALA A 151 7.89 -3.38 2.84
N ALA A 152 7.77 -2.70 3.98
CA ALA A 152 8.90 -2.17 4.73
C ALA A 152 8.78 -2.58 6.19
N VAL A 153 9.88 -3.04 6.78
CA VAL A 153 9.91 -3.46 8.18
C VAL A 153 10.80 -2.55 9.00
N ARG A 154 10.39 -2.28 10.23
CA ARG A 154 11.24 -1.65 11.24
C ARG A 154 11.95 -2.74 12.04
N PRO A 155 13.28 -2.92 11.89
CA PRO A 155 14.02 -3.95 12.59
C PRO A 155 14.02 -3.75 14.10
N LEU A 156 14.12 -4.83 14.87
CA LEU A 156 14.25 -4.79 16.33
C LEU A 156 15.54 -4.12 16.77
N THR A 157 16.62 -4.35 16.02
CA THR A 157 17.93 -3.76 16.28
C THR A 157 18.18 -2.66 15.26
N TRP A 158 18.31 -1.45 15.75
CA TRP A 158 18.60 -0.28 14.93
C TRP A 158 20.06 0.13 15.16
N GLU A 159 20.87 0.00 14.14
CA GLU A 159 22.17 0.65 14.14
C GLU A 159 21.99 2.14 13.82
N LYS A 160 22.35 2.98 14.80
CA LYS A 160 22.33 4.43 14.57
C LYS A 160 23.50 4.77 13.64
N HIS A 161 23.20 4.96 12.37
CA HIS A 161 24.18 5.52 11.46
C HIS A 161 24.40 7.00 11.80
N GLU A 162 25.59 7.36 12.18
CA GLU A 162 26.00 8.76 12.25
C GLU A 162 26.09 9.29 10.82
N GLY A 163 25.00 9.88 10.35
CA GLY A 163 24.97 10.57 9.08
C GLY A 163 25.93 11.77 9.14
N ARG A 164 26.72 11.98 8.10
CA ARG A 164 27.43 13.26 7.95
C ARG A 164 26.39 14.34 7.76
N PRO A 165 26.41 15.44 8.55
CA PRO A 165 25.49 16.54 8.34
C PRO A 165 25.70 17.08 6.93
N LEU A 166 24.69 16.93 6.08
CA LEU A 166 24.66 17.58 4.77
C LEU A 166 24.33 19.05 5.02
N ASN A 167 25.34 19.90 5.01
CA ASN A 167 25.13 21.36 5.13
C ASN A 167 24.61 21.90 3.79
N ARG A 168 23.39 21.46 3.43
CA ARG A 168 22.69 21.89 2.22
C ARG A 168 21.30 22.39 2.57
N ARG A 169 20.96 23.57 2.06
CA ARG A 169 19.61 24.12 2.09
C ARG A 169 18.92 23.76 0.78
N LEU A 170 17.81 23.02 0.89
CA LEU A 170 16.92 22.77 -0.24
C LEU A 170 15.83 23.85 -0.22
N TYR A 171 15.68 24.55 -1.34
CA TYR A 171 14.58 25.50 -1.52
C TYR A 171 13.38 24.74 -2.11
N LEU A 172 12.25 24.85 -1.43
CA LEU A 172 10.94 24.40 -1.88
C LEU A 172 10.06 25.62 -2.10
N PRO A 173 9.13 25.61 -3.05
CA PRO A 173 8.05 26.60 -3.10
C PRO A 173 7.32 26.64 -1.75
N GLU A 174 7.01 27.84 -1.29
CA GLU A 174 6.29 28.05 -0.04
C GLU A 174 4.81 28.24 -0.34
N TYR A 175 3.98 27.38 0.21
CA TYR A 175 2.52 27.47 0.13
C TYR A 175 1.94 27.72 1.52
N CYS A 176 0.92 28.56 1.57
CA CYS A 176 0.21 28.87 2.80
C CYS A 176 -1.16 28.21 2.81
N LEU A 177 -1.41 27.31 3.76
CA LEU A 177 -2.67 26.58 3.86
C LEU A 177 -3.91 27.49 3.83
N SER A 178 -3.84 28.64 4.50
CA SER A 178 -4.95 29.59 4.57
C SER A 178 -5.19 30.40 3.29
N ALA A 179 -4.31 30.31 2.30
CA ALA A 179 -4.44 31.01 1.02
C ALA A 179 -5.14 30.16 -0.06
N HIS A 180 -5.48 28.89 0.26
CA HIS A 180 -6.11 27.98 -0.68
C HIS A 180 -7.63 27.88 -0.49
N ASP A 181 -8.30 27.39 -1.51
CA ASP A 181 -9.76 27.31 -1.54
C ASP A 181 -10.29 26.45 -0.37
N PRO A 182 -11.17 27.01 0.47
CA PRO A 182 -11.77 26.29 1.59
C PRO A 182 -12.69 25.14 1.17
N SER A 183 -13.05 25.01 -0.10
CA SER A 183 -13.85 23.88 -0.62
C SER A 183 -13.11 22.55 -0.51
N PHE A 184 -11.78 22.56 -0.55
CA PHE A 184 -10.95 21.40 -0.27
C PHE A 184 -10.67 21.22 1.25
N GLY A 185 -11.15 22.14 2.07
CA GLY A 185 -11.18 22.06 3.50
C GLY A 185 -9.81 22.05 4.18
N ARG A 186 -9.77 21.35 5.31
CA ARG A 186 -8.57 21.24 6.17
C ARG A 186 -7.54 20.23 5.66
N GLU A 187 -7.81 19.60 4.54
CA GLU A 187 -7.06 18.45 4.04
C GLU A 187 -6.09 18.80 2.92
N MET A 188 -5.71 20.08 2.83
CA MET A 188 -4.73 20.56 1.86
C MET A 188 -3.27 20.31 2.27
N ASP A 189 -2.99 19.81 3.48
CA ASP A 189 -1.62 19.64 3.99
C ASP A 189 -0.79 18.72 3.06
N LEU A 190 -1.32 17.56 2.72
CA LEU A 190 -0.62 16.63 1.86
C LEU A 190 -0.52 17.13 0.41
N PRO A 191 -1.60 17.62 -0.24
CA PRO A 191 -1.51 18.27 -1.54
C PRO A 191 -0.47 19.38 -1.64
N LEU A 192 -0.38 20.25 -0.63
CA LEU A 192 0.61 21.34 -0.56
C LEU A 192 2.04 20.82 -0.56
N VAL A 193 2.31 19.83 0.29
CA VAL A 193 3.65 19.21 0.38
C VAL A 193 3.99 18.50 -0.93
N MET A 194 3.05 17.77 -1.52
CA MET A 194 3.27 17.08 -2.79
C MET A 194 3.53 18.05 -3.93
N ALA A 195 2.73 19.11 -4.06
CA ALA A 195 2.95 20.15 -5.06
C ALA A 195 4.32 20.83 -4.89
N ALA A 196 4.71 21.15 -3.65
CA ALA A 196 6.02 21.73 -3.36
C ALA A 196 7.17 20.81 -3.80
N LEU A 197 7.05 19.51 -3.55
CA LEU A 197 8.05 18.54 -3.97
C LEU A 197 8.09 18.38 -5.50
N MET A 198 6.94 18.24 -6.15
CA MET A 198 6.84 18.10 -7.61
C MET A 198 7.41 19.33 -8.31
N ASN A 199 7.04 20.54 -7.88
CA ASN A 199 7.55 21.77 -8.46
C ASN A 199 9.06 21.96 -8.19
N ARG A 200 9.57 21.44 -7.08
CA ARG A 200 11.03 21.39 -6.84
C ARG A 200 11.76 20.53 -7.87
N TRP A 201 11.11 19.51 -8.40
CA TRP A 201 11.67 18.62 -9.43
C TRP A 201 11.38 19.08 -10.86
N GLY A 202 10.74 20.22 -11.04
CA GLY A 202 10.57 20.88 -12.33
C GLY A 202 9.16 20.74 -12.92
N GLU A 203 8.20 20.22 -12.16
CA GLU A 203 6.79 20.32 -12.52
C GLU A 203 6.27 21.74 -12.31
N ASP A 204 5.16 22.07 -12.94
CA ASP A 204 4.41 23.33 -12.76
C ASP A 204 2.95 22.96 -12.43
N ILE A 205 2.73 22.57 -11.18
CA ILE A 205 1.43 22.06 -10.73
C ILE A 205 0.94 22.87 -9.52
N LEU A 206 -0.35 23.16 -9.51
CA LEU A 206 -1.00 23.82 -8.38
C LEU A 206 -1.36 22.81 -7.27
N PRO A 207 -1.33 23.21 -5.99
CA PRO A 207 -1.80 22.36 -4.88
C PRO A 207 -3.24 21.86 -5.07
N GLU A 208 -4.11 22.67 -5.67
CA GLU A 208 -5.50 22.30 -5.96
C GLU A 208 -5.60 21.21 -7.01
N GLU A 209 -4.72 21.19 -8.01
CA GLU A 209 -4.68 20.11 -9.01
C GLU A 209 -4.23 18.79 -8.36
N VAL A 210 -3.26 18.86 -7.46
CA VAL A 210 -2.85 17.69 -6.67
C VAL A 210 -4.00 17.22 -5.77
N ALA A 211 -4.69 18.16 -5.09
CA ALA A 211 -5.83 17.84 -4.25
C ALA A 211 -6.94 17.14 -5.04
N TYR A 212 -7.27 17.66 -6.21
CA TYR A 212 -8.26 17.04 -7.10
C TYR A 212 -7.86 15.63 -7.54
N ALA A 213 -6.58 15.44 -7.88
CA ALA A 213 -6.06 14.12 -8.27
C ALA A 213 -6.03 13.11 -7.11
N MET A 214 -5.92 13.59 -5.88
CA MET A 214 -5.87 12.76 -4.66
C MET A 214 -7.24 12.55 -4.02
N GLU A 215 -8.29 13.28 -4.46
CA GLU A 215 -9.61 13.20 -3.86
C GLU A 215 -10.16 11.78 -3.93
N ASP A 216 -10.52 11.23 -2.78
CA ASP A 216 -11.28 9.99 -2.71
C ASP A 216 -12.77 10.30 -2.92
N ASN A 217 -13.32 9.82 -4.02
CA ASN A 217 -14.71 10.07 -4.39
C ASN A 217 -15.73 9.54 -3.37
N ALA A 218 -15.39 8.50 -2.62
CA ALA A 218 -16.29 7.90 -1.63
C ALA A 218 -16.36 8.73 -0.34
N THR A 219 -15.24 9.28 0.11
CA THR A 219 -15.15 10.09 1.34
C THR A 219 -15.15 11.58 1.08
N ARG A 220 -14.92 12.00 -0.17
CA ARG A 220 -14.70 13.39 -0.56
C ARG A 220 -13.54 14.03 0.20
N SER A 221 -12.51 13.25 0.47
CA SER A 221 -11.35 13.60 1.27
C SER A 221 -10.07 13.47 0.45
N THR A 222 -9.16 14.42 0.63
CA THR A 222 -7.80 14.39 0.09
C THR A 222 -6.77 13.91 1.13
N GLY A 223 -7.18 13.84 2.40
CA GLY A 223 -6.34 13.44 3.52
C GLY A 223 -6.39 11.96 3.86
N ASN A 224 -7.37 11.22 3.35
CA ASN A 224 -7.42 9.77 3.43
C ASN A 224 -6.49 9.16 2.37
N ALA A 225 -5.22 9.36 2.51
CA ALA A 225 -4.22 8.55 1.83
C ALA A 225 -4.25 7.13 2.43
N ALA A 226 -5.39 6.46 2.33
CA ALA A 226 -5.44 5.03 2.50
C ALA A 226 -4.80 4.42 1.25
N PHE A 227 -3.77 3.71 1.44
CA PHE A 227 -2.77 3.19 0.52
C PHE A 227 -3.27 2.08 -0.36
#